data_b20e36b64e6460bdba52077b5ccf1f5c
#
_entry.id   b20e36b64e6460bdba52077b5ccf1f5c
#
_cell.length_a   1.000
_cell.length_b   1.000
_cell.length_c   1.000
_cell.angle_alpha   90.00
_cell.angle_beta   90.00
_cell.angle_gamma   90.00
#
_symmetry.space_group_name_H-M   'P 1'
#
loop_
_entity.id
_entity.type
_entity.pdbx_description
1 polymer ?
#
loop_
_entity_poly.entity_id
_entity_poly.type
_entity_poly.pdbx_seq_one_letter_code
_entity_poly.pdbx_strand_id
1 'polypeptide(L)'
;MTQLHIAARSVELSALTKRFGRTTAVDGIDLALDGGVVGLLGPNGAGKTTLLRMLATVLAPDAGSLRLLGLDPARPDERLELRRRLGYLPQAPALYGSFTALELVDYVAVLKEHTDRDRRAQECTRVLDLVGLGDRRNSRIRALSGGMRQRVALAAALLGSPDLLVLDEPATGLDPEQRLELRSLLADTATRGTVVLSTHNTAEVAALCQRVVVVTAGSVRFEGTPAELRGLAEGRVWESPIADPRATRSWMTADGAFRNLGDLPAGVAPSPATLDDGYFLAVRSGR
;
A
#
# COMPACT_ATOMS: atom_id res chain seq x y z
N MET A 1 35.84 12.63 0.40
CA MET A 1 34.66 13.37 -0.12
C MET A 1 33.63 12.32 -0.54
N THR A 2 32.74 11.96 0.35
CA THR A 2 31.69 10.96 0.09
C THR A 2 30.59 11.66 -0.71
N GLN A 3 30.45 11.34 -2.00
CA GLN A 3 29.30 11.77 -2.79
C GLN A 3 28.05 11.19 -2.12
N LEU A 4 27.23 12.07 -1.53
CA LEU A 4 25.84 11.74 -1.23
C LEU A 4 25.21 11.38 -2.58
N HIS A 5 25.02 10.07 -2.83
CA HIS A 5 24.05 9.61 -3.80
C HIS A 5 22.71 10.10 -3.28
N ILE A 6 22.19 11.17 -3.87
CA ILE A 6 20.76 11.49 -3.79
C ILE A 6 20.11 10.32 -4.49
N ALA A 7 19.58 9.38 -3.70
CA ALA A 7 18.83 8.25 -4.23
C ALA A 7 17.73 8.84 -5.12
N ALA A 8 17.73 8.48 -6.40
CA ALA A 8 16.70 8.92 -7.32
C ALA A 8 15.34 8.52 -6.73
N ARG A 9 14.40 9.45 -6.67
CA ARG A 9 13.06 9.21 -6.13
C ARG A 9 12.42 8.03 -6.83
N SER A 10 11.86 7.13 -6.05
CA SER A 10 11.22 5.92 -6.60
C SER A 10 9.89 6.23 -7.27
N VAL A 11 9.17 7.23 -6.79
CA VAL A 11 7.87 7.69 -7.33
C VAL A 11 7.83 9.21 -7.28
N GLU A 12 7.51 9.84 -8.41
CA GLU A 12 7.28 11.28 -8.52
C GLU A 12 5.98 11.51 -9.30
N LEU A 13 5.05 12.22 -8.67
CA LEU A 13 3.76 12.61 -9.24
C LEU A 13 3.67 14.13 -9.24
N SER A 14 3.21 14.71 -10.35
CA SER A 14 2.92 16.15 -10.43
C SER A 14 1.56 16.37 -11.07
N ALA A 15 0.65 16.98 -10.30
CA ALA A 15 -0.74 17.25 -10.67
C ALA A 15 -1.46 16.04 -11.31
N LEU A 16 -1.15 14.82 -10.80
CA LEU A 16 -1.62 13.58 -11.40
C LEU A 16 -3.13 13.48 -11.29
N THR A 17 -3.80 13.28 -12.42
CA THR A 17 -5.28 13.26 -12.48
C THR A 17 -5.79 12.06 -13.26
N LYS A 18 -6.88 11.43 -12.76
CA LYS A 18 -7.59 10.36 -13.44
C LYS A 18 -9.09 10.51 -13.28
N ARG A 19 -9.81 10.46 -14.40
CA ARG A 19 -11.27 10.60 -14.47
C ARG A 19 -11.90 9.35 -15.08
N PHE A 20 -13.09 9.01 -14.60
CA PHE A 20 -13.95 7.97 -15.16
C PHE A 20 -15.34 8.60 -15.39
N GLY A 21 -15.62 8.95 -16.64
CA GLY A 21 -16.83 9.70 -16.98
C GLY A 21 -16.89 11.02 -16.20
N ARG A 22 -17.88 11.16 -15.31
CA ARG A 22 -18.07 12.37 -14.47
C ARG A 22 -17.31 12.33 -13.14
N THR A 23 -16.73 11.20 -12.79
CA THR A 23 -16.05 11.02 -11.50
C THR A 23 -14.54 11.24 -11.65
N THR A 24 -13.98 12.18 -10.89
CA THR A 24 -12.54 12.36 -10.74
C THR A 24 -12.07 11.45 -9.60
N ALA A 25 -11.41 10.35 -9.96
CA ALA A 25 -10.95 9.36 -8.99
C ALA A 25 -9.60 9.72 -8.35
N VAL A 26 -8.76 10.45 -9.10
CA VAL A 26 -7.50 11.05 -8.63
C VAL A 26 -7.48 12.47 -9.17
N ASP A 27 -7.28 13.44 -8.30
CA ASP A 27 -7.48 14.86 -8.58
C ASP A 27 -6.24 15.68 -8.20
N GLY A 28 -5.38 15.92 -9.18
CA GLY A 28 -4.22 16.79 -9.06
C GLY A 28 -3.22 16.37 -7.96
N ILE A 29 -2.93 15.08 -7.82
CA ILE A 29 -2.02 14.61 -6.77
C ILE A 29 -0.56 14.98 -7.11
N ASP A 30 0.08 15.69 -6.17
CA ASP A 30 1.52 15.86 -6.08
C ASP A 30 2.04 14.93 -4.96
N LEU A 31 3.05 14.10 -5.26
CA LEU A 31 3.61 13.15 -4.29
C LEU A 31 5.02 12.74 -4.71
N ALA A 32 5.92 12.62 -3.73
CA ALA A 32 7.27 12.14 -3.95
C ALA A 32 7.65 11.09 -2.89
N LEU A 33 8.02 9.88 -3.33
CA LEU A 33 8.35 8.77 -2.43
C LEU A 33 9.77 8.28 -2.69
N ASP A 34 10.53 8.09 -1.60
CA ASP A 34 11.90 7.64 -1.59
C ASP A 34 12.03 6.43 -0.67
N GLY A 35 12.13 5.21 -1.22
CA GLY A 35 12.41 4.01 -0.44
C GLY A 35 11.41 3.67 0.67
N GLY A 36 11.65 2.54 1.34
CA GLY A 36 10.88 2.13 2.50
C GLY A 36 9.45 1.62 2.20
N VAL A 37 8.66 1.42 3.26
CA VAL A 37 7.25 1.02 3.17
C VAL A 37 6.35 2.23 3.33
N VAL A 38 5.55 2.52 2.30
CA VAL A 38 4.61 3.64 2.25
C VAL A 38 3.17 3.09 2.24
N GLY A 39 2.37 3.51 3.21
CA GLY A 39 0.95 3.15 3.30
C GLY A 39 0.05 4.23 2.70
N LEU A 40 -0.76 3.88 1.69
CA LEU A 40 -1.87 4.70 1.23
C LEU A 40 -3.11 4.39 2.09
N LEU A 41 -3.43 5.27 3.02
CA LEU A 41 -4.54 5.13 3.96
C LEU A 41 -5.74 5.97 3.49
N GLY A 42 -6.94 5.43 3.59
CA GLY A 42 -8.16 6.18 3.26
C GLY A 42 -9.39 5.28 3.14
N PRO A 43 -10.59 5.87 3.09
CA PRO A 43 -11.83 5.10 2.98
C PRO A 43 -11.96 4.40 1.61
N ASN A 44 -12.93 3.50 1.50
CA ASN A 44 -13.28 2.90 0.21
C ASN A 44 -13.77 4.01 -0.74
N GLY A 45 -13.36 3.92 -2.01
CA GLY A 45 -13.68 4.94 -2.99
C GLY A 45 -12.81 6.22 -2.93
N ALA A 46 -11.78 6.28 -2.06
CA ALA A 46 -10.88 7.43 -1.96
C ALA A 46 -9.96 7.64 -3.18
N GLY A 47 -9.87 6.68 -4.10
CA GLY A 47 -8.98 6.74 -5.26
C GLY A 47 -7.71 5.90 -5.11
N LYS A 48 -7.47 5.22 -3.98
CA LYS A 48 -6.25 4.44 -3.71
C LYS A 48 -5.93 3.40 -4.79
N THR A 49 -6.89 2.51 -5.09
CA THR A 49 -6.74 1.49 -6.14
C THR A 49 -6.44 2.11 -7.51
N THR A 50 -7.07 3.25 -7.83
CA THR A 50 -6.81 3.97 -9.08
C THR A 50 -5.38 4.49 -9.12
N LEU A 51 -4.91 5.10 -8.04
CA LEU A 51 -3.53 5.57 -7.89
C LEU A 51 -2.54 4.39 -8.01
N LEU A 52 -2.77 3.29 -7.29
CA LEU A 52 -1.92 2.10 -7.39
C LEU A 52 -1.87 1.51 -8.79
N ARG A 53 -2.98 1.47 -9.53
CA ARG A 53 -3.01 1.02 -10.93
C ARG A 53 -2.20 1.92 -11.86
N MET A 54 -2.13 3.22 -11.60
CA MET A 54 -1.25 4.13 -12.33
C MET A 54 0.23 3.88 -11.98
N LEU A 55 0.56 3.72 -10.70
CA LEU A 55 1.91 3.33 -10.26
C LEU A 55 2.33 1.97 -10.83
N ALA A 56 1.40 1.03 -10.95
CA ALA A 56 1.63 -0.28 -11.56
C ALA A 56 1.69 -0.26 -13.11
N THR A 57 1.63 0.90 -13.74
CA THR A 57 1.58 1.06 -15.23
C THR A 57 0.42 0.33 -15.92
N VAL A 58 -0.63 -0.03 -15.16
CA VAL A 58 -1.85 -0.68 -15.68
C VAL A 58 -2.83 0.34 -16.23
N LEU A 59 -2.80 1.56 -15.69
CA LEU A 59 -3.69 2.66 -16.05
C LEU A 59 -2.87 3.90 -16.36
N ALA A 60 -3.16 4.56 -17.48
CA ALA A 60 -2.54 5.85 -17.79
C ALA A 60 -3.31 7.01 -17.11
N PRO A 61 -2.63 8.05 -16.62
CA PRO A 61 -3.28 9.28 -16.16
C PRO A 61 -3.93 10.02 -17.35
N ASP A 62 -4.91 10.88 -17.04
CA ASP A 62 -5.55 11.77 -18.02
C ASP A 62 -4.87 13.14 -18.06
N ALA A 63 -4.22 13.55 -16.95
CA ALA A 63 -3.43 14.78 -16.86
C ALA A 63 -2.33 14.66 -15.79
N GLY A 64 -1.40 15.60 -15.81
CA GLY A 64 -0.24 15.59 -14.93
C GLY A 64 0.89 14.72 -15.43
N SER A 65 1.89 14.48 -14.60
CA SER A 65 3.04 13.64 -14.92
C SER A 65 3.30 12.59 -13.86
N LEU A 66 3.85 11.45 -14.29
CA LEU A 66 4.23 10.31 -13.47
C LEU A 66 5.63 9.87 -13.86
N ARG A 67 6.54 9.82 -12.87
CA ARG A 67 7.85 9.19 -13.02
C ARG A 67 8.01 8.08 -11.99
N LEU A 68 8.51 6.94 -12.43
CA LEU A 68 8.75 5.77 -11.59
C LEU A 68 10.20 5.34 -11.81
N LEU A 69 10.96 5.22 -10.72
CA LEU A 69 12.39 4.86 -10.80
C LEU A 69 13.18 5.75 -11.79
N GLY A 70 12.76 7.03 -11.91
CA GLY A 70 13.32 8.00 -12.86
C GLY A 70 12.81 7.88 -14.32
N LEU A 71 11.98 6.89 -14.63
CA LEU A 71 11.46 6.58 -15.98
C LEU A 71 10.03 7.10 -16.16
N ASP A 72 9.65 7.42 -17.40
CA ASP A 72 8.31 7.88 -17.78
C ASP A 72 7.49 6.73 -18.39
N PRO A 73 6.45 6.21 -17.70
CA PRO A 73 5.64 5.10 -18.22
C PRO A 73 4.77 5.47 -19.44
N ALA A 74 4.68 6.73 -19.81
CA ALA A 74 4.02 7.14 -21.07
C ALA A 74 4.83 6.68 -22.30
N ARG A 75 6.14 6.54 -22.16
CA ARG A 75 7.06 6.06 -23.20
C ARG A 75 7.09 4.53 -23.22
N PRO A 76 6.79 3.89 -24.36
CA PRO A 76 6.66 2.43 -24.43
C PRO A 76 7.91 1.64 -24.01
N ASP A 77 9.10 2.12 -24.39
CA ASP A 77 10.39 1.54 -24.03
C ASP A 77 10.67 1.64 -22.53
N GLU A 78 10.48 2.83 -21.93
CA GLU A 78 10.66 3.04 -20.50
C GLU A 78 9.61 2.27 -19.69
N ARG A 79 8.36 2.17 -20.18
CA ARG A 79 7.31 1.36 -19.54
C ARG A 79 7.64 -0.13 -19.52
N LEU A 80 8.27 -0.66 -20.58
CA LEU A 80 8.70 -2.05 -20.61
C LEU A 80 9.81 -2.29 -19.56
N GLU A 81 10.79 -1.39 -19.48
CA GLU A 81 11.84 -1.45 -18.46
C GLU A 81 11.28 -1.36 -17.05
N LEU A 82 10.34 -0.45 -16.81
CA LEU A 82 9.62 -0.36 -15.52
C LEU A 82 8.95 -1.68 -15.14
N ARG A 83 8.25 -2.34 -16.06
CA ARG A 83 7.54 -3.59 -15.79
C ARG A 83 8.45 -4.75 -15.40
N ARG A 84 9.70 -4.76 -15.86
CA ARG A 84 10.71 -5.73 -15.41
C ARG A 84 11.08 -5.52 -13.95
N ARG A 85 11.14 -4.26 -13.51
CA ARG A 85 11.61 -3.82 -12.19
C ARG A 85 10.46 -3.59 -11.18
N LEU A 86 9.20 -3.72 -11.62
CA LEU A 86 8.01 -3.45 -10.84
C LEU A 86 7.30 -4.75 -10.49
N GLY A 87 6.87 -4.89 -9.22
CA GLY A 87 5.93 -5.91 -8.78
C GLY A 87 4.55 -5.31 -8.51
N TYR A 88 3.48 -6.01 -8.88
CA TYR A 88 2.12 -5.56 -8.63
C TYR A 88 1.22 -6.69 -8.13
N LEU A 89 0.59 -6.45 -6.98
CA LEU A 89 -0.48 -7.29 -6.43
C LEU A 89 -1.80 -6.50 -6.46
N PRO A 90 -2.74 -6.81 -7.36
CA PRO A 90 -4.07 -6.19 -7.34
C PRO A 90 -4.92 -6.75 -6.19
N GLN A 91 -5.94 -5.99 -5.75
CA GLN A 91 -6.90 -6.37 -4.71
C GLN A 91 -7.60 -7.72 -5.01
N ALA A 92 -7.94 -7.95 -6.27
CA ALA A 92 -8.52 -9.21 -6.75
C ALA A 92 -7.66 -9.76 -7.90
N PRO A 93 -6.64 -10.59 -7.60
CA PRO A 93 -5.78 -11.13 -8.63
C PRO A 93 -6.54 -12.15 -9.49
N ALA A 94 -6.46 -11.98 -10.81
CA ALA A 94 -6.99 -12.94 -11.79
C ALA A 94 -6.04 -14.14 -11.87
N LEU A 95 -6.40 -15.22 -11.20
CA LEU A 95 -5.62 -16.44 -11.16
C LEU A 95 -6.28 -17.53 -12.03
N TYR A 96 -5.48 -18.15 -12.91
CA TYR A 96 -5.94 -19.29 -13.73
C TYR A 96 -6.07 -20.55 -12.87
N GLY A 97 -7.27 -20.94 -12.52
CA GLY A 97 -7.54 -22.07 -11.61
C GLY A 97 -7.02 -23.43 -12.08
N SER A 98 -6.78 -23.61 -13.38
CA SER A 98 -6.19 -24.82 -13.99
C SER A 98 -4.66 -24.91 -13.82
N PHE A 99 -3.98 -23.79 -13.62
CA PHE A 99 -2.53 -23.72 -13.41
C PHE A 99 -2.21 -24.23 -12.00
N THR A 100 -1.02 -24.79 -11.83
CA THR A 100 -0.38 -24.95 -10.53
C THR A 100 0.19 -23.60 -10.05
N ALA A 101 0.54 -23.49 -8.77
CA ALA A 101 1.19 -22.30 -8.26
C ALA A 101 2.50 -22.02 -9.01
N LEU A 102 3.30 -23.06 -9.28
CA LEU A 102 4.56 -22.95 -10.03
C LEU A 102 4.32 -22.49 -11.47
N GLU A 103 3.35 -23.10 -12.18
CA GLU A 103 3.02 -22.72 -13.57
C GLU A 103 2.57 -21.26 -13.67
N LEU A 104 1.81 -20.74 -12.70
CA LEU A 104 1.41 -19.34 -12.70
C LEU A 104 2.60 -18.42 -12.51
N VAL A 105 3.47 -18.72 -11.54
CA VAL A 105 4.65 -17.90 -11.24
C VAL A 105 5.62 -17.94 -12.42
N ASP A 106 5.86 -19.13 -13.04
CA ASP A 106 6.70 -19.26 -14.25
C ASP A 106 6.11 -18.46 -15.42
N TYR A 107 4.80 -18.51 -15.63
CA TYR A 107 4.12 -17.72 -16.66
C TYR A 107 4.37 -16.21 -16.48
N VAL A 108 4.26 -15.69 -15.25
CA VAL A 108 4.55 -14.28 -14.97
C VAL A 108 6.03 -13.98 -15.15
N ALA A 109 6.91 -14.90 -14.77
CA ALA A 109 8.36 -14.74 -14.98
C ALA A 109 8.72 -14.65 -16.46
N VAL A 110 8.09 -15.45 -17.33
CA VAL A 110 8.23 -15.33 -18.78
C VAL A 110 7.75 -13.96 -19.30
N LEU A 111 6.62 -13.46 -18.82
CA LEU A 111 6.12 -12.12 -19.17
C LEU A 111 7.04 -10.99 -18.71
N LYS A 112 7.80 -11.19 -17.64
CA LYS A 112 8.85 -10.29 -17.15
C LYS A 112 10.21 -10.51 -17.85
N GLU A 113 10.23 -11.33 -18.90
CA GLU A 113 11.39 -11.63 -19.75
C GLU A 113 12.56 -12.32 -19.00
N HIS A 114 12.26 -13.13 -18.00
CA HIS A 114 13.24 -14.06 -17.42
C HIS A 114 13.49 -15.20 -18.43
N THR A 115 14.38 -14.97 -19.39
CA THR A 115 14.61 -15.87 -20.55
C THR A 115 15.45 -17.09 -20.22
N ASP A 116 16.38 -16.98 -19.28
CA ASP A 116 17.20 -18.11 -18.82
C ASP A 116 16.31 -19.10 -18.04
N ARG A 117 16.16 -20.31 -18.56
CA ARG A 117 15.26 -21.33 -18.04
C ARG A 117 15.64 -21.78 -16.63
N ASP A 118 16.92 -22.00 -16.38
CA ASP A 118 17.38 -22.54 -15.09
C ASP A 118 17.29 -21.48 -14.00
N ARG A 119 17.72 -20.26 -14.28
CA ARG A 119 17.57 -19.12 -13.37
C ARG A 119 16.11 -18.81 -13.09
N ARG A 120 15.24 -18.88 -14.11
CA ARG A 120 13.80 -18.67 -13.95
C ARG A 120 13.18 -19.72 -13.05
N ALA A 121 13.52 -21.01 -13.22
CA ALA A 121 13.03 -22.10 -12.37
C ALA A 121 13.48 -21.93 -10.91
N GLN A 122 14.73 -21.52 -10.67
CA GLN A 122 15.25 -21.22 -9.34
C GLN A 122 14.51 -20.04 -8.72
N GLU A 123 14.30 -18.97 -9.47
CA GLU A 123 13.58 -17.77 -9.01
C GLU A 123 12.11 -18.07 -8.67
N CYS A 124 11.42 -18.85 -9.51
CA CYS A 124 10.04 -19.28 -9.22
C CYS A 124 9.96 -20.10 -7.93
N THR A 125 10.92 -20.99 -7.69
CA THR A 125 11.00 -21.75 -6.44
C THR A 125 11.26 -20.82 -5.27
N ARG A 126 12.24 -19.92 -5.37
CA ARG A 126 12.60 -18.96 -4.33
C ARG A 126 11.40 -18.12 -3.88
N VAL A 127 10.64 -17.54 -4.81
CA VAL A 127 9.50 -16.68 -4.43
C VAL A 127 8.33 -17.47 -3.84
N LEU A 128 8.12 -18.73 -4.26
CA LEU A 128 7.12 -19.61 -3.65
C LEU A 128 7.52 -20.04 -2.23
N ASP A 129 8.80 -20.30 -2.00
CA ASP A 129 9.33 -20.60 -0.66
C ASP A 129 9.19 -19.39 0.26
N LEU A 130 9.51 -18.17 -0.23
CA LEU A 130 9.36 -16.91 0.52
C LEU A 130 7.94 -16.66 1.04
N VAL A 131 6.93 -17.12 0.32
CA VAL A 131 5.52 -16.97 0.74
C VAL A 131 4.97 -18.23 1.43
N GLY A 132 5.82 -19.17 1.82
CA GLY A 132 5.44 -20.40 2.52
C GLY A 132 4.61 -21.38 1.67
N LEU A 133 4.84 -21.43 0.35
CA LEU A 133 4.12 -22.31 -0.58
C LEU A 133 5.02 -23.35 -1.29
N GLY A 134 6.24 -23.57 -0.81
CA GLY A 134 7.18 -24.55 -1.39
C GLY A 134 6.59 -25.94 -1.54
N ASP A 135 5.97 -26.47 -0.48
CA ASP A 135 5.33 -27.79 -0.48
C ASP A 135 4.04 -27.84 -1.32
N ARG A 136 3.46 -26.71 -1.66
CA ARG A 136 2.22 -26.57 -2.44
C ARG A 136 2.45 -26.08 -3.87
N ARG A 137 3.71 -25.91 -4.31
CA ARG A 137 4.04 -25.36 -5.63
C ARG A 137 3.40 -26.10 -6.80
N ASN A 138 3.19 -27.43 -6.67
CA ASN A 138 2.55 -28.26 -7.69
C ASN A 138 1.02 -28.40 -7.49
N SER A 139 0.44 -27.73 -6.48
CA SER A 139 -1.00 -27.75 -6.25
C SER A 139 -1.71 -26.83 -7.24
N ARG A 140 -2.82 -27.29 -7.81
CA ARG A 140 -3.64 -26.44 -8.71
C ARG A 140 -4.24 -25.28 -7.93
N ILE A 141 -4.25 -24.08 -8.52
CA ILE A 141 -4.76 -22.85 -7.89
C ILE A 141 -6.20 -22.99 -7.41
N ARG A 142 -7.06 -23.71 -8.16
CA ARG A 142 -8.44 -23.96 -7.74
C ARG A 142 -8.57 -24.79 -6.46
N ALA A 143 -7.54 -25.56 -6.10
CA ALA A 143 -7.50 -26.39 -4.90
C ALA A 143 -6.90 -25.66 -3.68
N LEU A 144 -6.37 -24.46 -3.86
CA LEU A 144 -5.79 -23.63 -2.81
C LEU A 144 -6.86 -22.84 -2.06
N SER A 145 -6.63 -22.56 -0.77
CA SER A 145 -7.46 -21.65 0.03
C SER A 145 -7.36 -20.21 -0.49
N GLY A 146 -8.26 -19.31 -0.05
CA GLY A 146 -8.20 -17.89 -0.41
C GLY A 146 -6.85 -17.25 -0.06
N GLY A 147 -6.37 -17.45 1.18
CA GLY A 147 -5.07 -16.96 1.62
C GLY A 147 -3.89 -17.55 0.84
N MET A 148 -3.95 -18.85 0.49
CA MET A 148 -2.92 -19.47 -0.35
C MET A 148 -2.92 -18.86 -1.76
N ARG A 149 -4.08 -18.61 -2.35
CA ARG A 149 -4.17 -17.91 -3.65
C ARG A 149 -3.59 -16.51 -3.59
N GLN A 150 -3.86 -15.77 -2.52
CA GLN A 150 -3.27 -14.44 -2.29
C GLN A 150 -1.74 -14.53 -2.22
N ARG A 151 -1.19 -15.53 -1.52
CA ARG A 151 0.26 -15.75 -1.43
C ARG A 151 0.89 -16.15 -2.78
N VAL A 152 0.20 -16.92 -3.63
CA VAL A 152 0.67 -17.18 -5.01
C VAL A 152 0.77 -15.87 -5.81
N ALA A 153 -0.23 -15.00 -5.72
CA ALA A 153 -0.22 -13.70 -6.40
C ALA A 153 0.89 -12.78 -5.85
N LEU A 154 1.14 -12.82 -4.54
CA LEU A 154 2.26 -12.10 -3.92
C LEU A 154 3.62 -12.65 -4.40
N ALA A 155 3.79 -13.98 -4.51
CA ALA A 155 5.00 -14.59 -5.06
C ALA A 155 5.27 -14.10 -6.49
N ALA A 156 4.23 -14.04 -7.34
CA ALA A 156 4.34 -13.49 -8.69
C ALA A 156 4.74 -12.01 -8.71
N ALA A 157 4.26 -11.20 -7.76
CA ALA A 157 4.64 -9.80 -7.62
C ALA A 157 6.11 -9.62 -7.19
N LEU A 158 6.67 -10.58 -6.43
CA LEU A 158 8.03 -10.55 -5.91
C LEU A 158 9.10 -11.05 -6.89
N LEU A 159 8.71 -11.56 -8.05
CA LEU A 159 9.64 -12.06 -9.08
C LEU A 159 10.67 -11.00 -9.50
N GLY A 160 11.92 -11.40 -9.52
CA GLY A 160 13.06 -10.57 -9.92
C GLY A 160 13.46 -9.54 -8.86
N SER A 161 12.98 -9.66 -7.61
CA SER A 161 13.29 -8.71 -6.53
C SER A 161 13.02 -7.26 -6.96
N PRO A 162 11.75 -6.85 -7.12
CA PRO A 162 11.38 -5.57 -7.72
C PRO A 162 11.92 -4.38 -6.94
N ASP A 163 12.34 -3.33 -7.66
CA ASP A 163 12.76 -2.04 -7.09
C ASP A 163 11.55 -1.21 -6.62
N LEU A 164 10.38 -1.45 -7.22
CA LEU A 164 9.10 -0.87 -6.80
C LEU A 164 8.04 -1.98 -6.67
N LEU A 165 7.55 -2.21 -5.47
CA LEU A 165 6.48 -3.16 -5.19
C LEU A 165 5.18 -2.43 -4.83
N VAL A 166 4.14 -2.63 -5.61
CA VAL A 166 2.82 -1.99 -5.46
C VAL A 166 1.79 -3.04 -5.05
N LEU A 167 1.12 -2.83 -3.92
CA LEU A 167 0.22 -3.82 -3.32
C LEU A 167 -1.13 -3.19 -2.97
N ASP A 168 -2.21 -3.74 -3.50
CA ASP A 168 -3.57 -3.27 -3.21
C ASP A 168 -4.23 -4.19 -2.17
N GLU A 169 -4.34 -3.72 -0.92
CA GLU A 169 -4.89 -4.43 0.24
C GLU A 169 -4.25 -5.83 0.49
N PRO A 170 -2.92 -5.93 0.62
CA PRO A 170 -2.22 -7.21 0.64
C PRO A 170 -2.54 -8.10 1.85
N ALA A 171 -2.99 -7.52 2.97
CA ALA A 171 -3.27 -8.25 4.22
C ALA A 171 -4.72 -8.73 4.31
N THR A 172 -5.58 -8.44 3.32
CA THR A 172 -6.98 -8.84 3.32
C THR A 172 -7.11 -10.36 3.25
N GLY A 173 -7.88 -10.95 4.18
CA GLY A 173 -8.11 -12.41 4.24
C GLY A 173 -6.96 -13.23 4.81
N LEU A 174 -5.91 -12.60 5.32
CA LEU A 174 -4.82 -13.25 6.04
C LEU A 174 -5.14 -13.38 7.54
N ASP A 175 -4.77 -14.50 8.14
CA ASP A 175 -4.78 -14.68 9.58
C ASP A 175 -3.63 -13.90 10.27
N PRO A 176 -3.60 -13.80 11.61
CA PRO A 176 -2.58 -13.02 12.32
C PRO A 176 -1.14 -13.46 12.07
N GLU A 177 -0.87 -14.77 11.95
CA GLU A 177 0.46 -15.32 11.68
C GLU A 177 0.90 -14.95 10.26
N GLN A 178 0.04 -15.16 9.27
CA GLN A 178 0.31 -14.78 7.88
C GLN A 178 0.53 -13.26 7.71
N ARG A 179 -0.15 -12.41 8.51
CA ARG A 179 0.10 -10.96 8.52
C ARG A 179 1.49 -10.64 9.05
N LEU A 180 1.97 -11.36 10.06
CA LEU A 180 3.32 -11.17 10.59
C LEU A 180 4.38 -11.57 9.56
N GLU A 181 4.19 -12.71 8.88
CA GLU A 181 5.06 -13.15 7.78
C GLU A 181 5.09 -12.11 6.64
N LEU A 182 3.92 -11.61 6.24
CA LEU A 182 3.82 -10.55 5.23
C LEU A 182 4.60 -9.29 5.66
N ARG A 183 4.48 -8.86 6.92
CA ARG A 183 5.22 -7.69 7.43
C ARG A 183 6.73 -7.87 7.32
N SER A 184 7.24 -9.01 7.74
CA SER A 184 8.67 -9.32 7.64
C SER A 184 9.14 -9.29 6.18
N LEU A 185 8.38 -9.91 5.28
CA LEU A 185 8.67 -9.95 3.86
C LEU A 185 8.70 -8.55 3.23
N LEU A 186 7.73 -7.69 3.57
CA LEU A 186 7.68 -6.32 3.03
C LEU A 186 8.78 -5.43 3.61
N ALA A 187 9.12 -5.60 4.88
CA ALA A 187 10.26 -4.92 5.50
C ALA A 187 11.57 -5.28 4.81
N ASP A 188 11.81 -6.57 4.55
CA ASP A 188 13.01 -7.04 3.83
C ASP A 188 13.04 -6.50 2.40
N THR A 189 11.91 -6.51 1.69
CA THR A 189 11.79 -5.95 0.34
C THR A 189 12.13 -4.47 0.32
N ALA A 190 11.64 -3.72 1.32
CA ALA A 190 11.85 -2.27 1.44
C ALA A 190 13.31 -1.88 1.75
N THR A 191 14.18 -2.81 2.17
CA THR A 191 15.62 -2.54 2.33
C THR A 191 16.34 -2.29 1.00
N ARG A 192 15.77 -2.77 -0.11
CA ARG A 192 16.37 -2.70 -1.45
C ARG A 192 15.59 -1.83 -2.43
N GLY A 193 14.31 -1.56 -2.12
CA GLY A 193 13.41 -0.83 -3.02
C GLY A 193 12.35 -0.07 -2.25
N THR A 194 11.30 0.29 -2.95
CA THR A 194 10.12 0.96 -2.39
C THR A 194 8.93 0.04 -2.42
N VAL A 195 8.22 -0.04 -1.30
CA VAL A 195 6.94 -0.75 -1.20
C VAL A 195 5.83 0.28 -1.01
N VAL A 196 4.86 0.31 -1.91
CA VAL A 196 3.65 1.13 -1.77
C VAL A 196 2.46 0.21 -1.60
N LEU A 197 1.76 0.30 -0.48
CA LEU A 197 0.58 -0.52 -0.24
C LEU A 197 -0.65 0.32 0.09
N SER A 198 -1.84 -0.13 -0.32
CA SER A 198 -3.10 0.43 0.16
C SER A 198 -3.60 -0.34 1.37
N THR A 199 -4.20 0.39 2.29
CA THR A 199 -4.97 -0.18 3.40
C THR A 199 -6.04 0.80 3.87
N HIS A 200 -7.07 0.30 4.53
CA HIS A 200 -8.03 1.09 5.29
C HIS A 200 -7.84 0.92 6.81
N ASN A 201 -6.82 0.15 7.23
CA ASN A 201 -6.54 -0.21 8.61
C ASN A 201 -5.31 0.55 9.14
N THR A 202 -5.54 1.44 10.10
CA THR A 202 -4.50 2.23 10.77
C THR A 202 -3.52 1.37 11.56
N ALA A 203 -3.96 0.22 12.11
CA ALA A 203 -3.07 -0.70 12.81
C ALA A 203 -2.03 -1.35 11.87
N GLU A 204 -2.38 -1.59 10.60
CA GLU A 204 -1.42 -2.05 9.59
C GLU A 204 -0.39 -0.96 9.29
N VAL A 205 -0.85 0.29 9.13
CA VAL A 205 0.04 1.45 8.92
C VAL A 205 1.01 1.60 10.08
N ALA A 206 0.52 1.57 11.32
CA ALA A 206 1.34 1.70 12.52
C ALA A 206 2.41 0.60 12.66
N ALA A 207 2.08 -0.61 12.20
CA ALA A 207 2.94 -1.77 12.37
C ALA A 207 3.97 -1.96 11.24
N LEU A 208 3.76 -1.36 10.06
CA LEU A 208 4.51 -1.69 8.86
C LEU A 208 5.11 -0.48 8.14
N CYS A 209 4.40 0.66 8.13
CA CYS A 209 4.76 1.78 7.27
C CYS A 209 5.72 2.76 7.96
N GLN A 210 6.79 3.16 7.27
CA GLN A 210 7.64 4.28 7.66
C GLN A 210 7.01 5.63 7.26
N ARG A 211 6.23 5.64 6.18
CA ARG A 211 5.48 6.82 5.71
C ARG A 211 4.02 6.46 5.46
N VAL A 212 3.15 7.42 5.63
CA VAL A 212 1.72 7.28 5.36
C VAL A 212 1.23 8.47 4.55
N VAL A 213 0.44 8.17 3.53
CA VAL A 213 -0.26 9.16 2.69
C VAL A 213 -1.75 8.93 2.88
N VAL A 214 -2.44 9.89 3.47
CA VAL A 214 -3.90 9.83 3.63
C VAL A 214 -4.57 10.41 2.38
N VAL A 215 -5.39 9.58 1.73
CA VAL A 215 -6.11 9.95 0.50
C VAL A 215 -7.61 9.96 0.78
N THR A 216 -8.28 11.03 0.36
CA THR A 216 -9.75 11.17 0.46
C THR A 216 -10.28 11.92 -0.75
N ALA A 217 -11.34 11.39 -1.37
CA ALA A 217 -11.97 11.99 -2.54
C ALA A 217 -10.98 12.37 -3.65
N GLY A 218 -10.02 11.48 -3.93
CA GLY A 218 -9.02 11.65 -4.98
C GLY A 218 -7.85 12.55 -4.66
N SER A 219 -7.78 13.15 -3.46
CA SER A 219 -6.73 14.11 -3.07
C SER A 219 -5.96 13.65 -1.86
N VAL A 220 -4.68 14.03 -1.77
CA VAL A 220 -3.85 13.83 -0.57
C VAL A 220 -4.28 14.84 0.51
N ARG A 221 -4.51 14.33 1.72
CA ARG A 221 -4.87 15.13 2.91
C ARG A 221 -3.76 15.22 3.94
N PHE A 222 -2.89 14.24 3.94
CA PHE A 222 -1.74 14.19 4.82
C PHE A 222 -0.66 13.34 4.17
N GLU A 223 0.58 13.75 4.35
CA GLU A 223 1.78 12.99 4.03
C GLU A 223 2.78 13.17 5.17
N GLY A 224 3.30 12.05 5.70
CA GLY A 224 4.25 12.09 6.80
C GLY A 224 4.51 10.71 7.38
N THR A 225 5.06 10.66 8.59
CA THR A 225 5.23 9.44 9.36
C THR A 225 3.95 9.08 10.12
N PRO A 226 3.76 7.81 10.54
CA PRO A 226 2.66 7.44 11.42
C PRO A 226 2.65 8.23 12.74
N ALA A 227 3.83 8.59 13.26
CA ALA A 227 3.95 9.41 14.47
C ALA A 227 3.43 10.83 14.26
N GLU A 228 3.75 11.47 13.13
CA GLU A 228 3.23 12.79 12.77
C GLU A 228 1.72 12.76 12.55
N LEU A 229 1.19 11.70 11.89
CA LEU A 229 -0.27 11.54 11.74
C LEU A 229 -0.96 11.45 13.10
N ARG A 230 -0.45 10.64 14.03
CA ARG A 230 -0.95 10.57 15.40
C ARG A 230 -0.87 11.93 16.11
N GLY A 231 0.24 12.66 15.90
CA GLY A 231 0.51 13.98 16.49
C GLY A 231 -0.53 15.03 16.16
N LEU A 232 -1.27 14.91 15.04
CA LEU A 232 -2.39 15.80 14.71
C LEU A 232 -3.49 15.81 15.79
N ALA A 233 -3.61 14.72 16.55
CA ALA A 233 -4.63 14.57 17.58
C ALA A 233 -4.11 14.79 19.00
N GLU A 234 -2.83 15.07 19.21
CA GLU A 234 -2.29 15.33 20.54
C GLU A 234 -2.94 16.57 21.16
N GLY A 235 -3.38 16.43 22.42
CA GLY A 235 -4.13 17.47 23.15
C GLY A 235 -5.55 17.71 22.65
N ARG A 236 -6.06 16.88 21.73
CA ARG A 236 -7.39 17.02 21.13
C ARG A 236 -8.31 15.82 21.39
N VAL A 237 -7.87 14.92 22.23
CA VAL A 237 -8.60 13.70 22.61
C VAL A 237 -8.85 13.69 24.10
N TRP A 238 -10.07 13.31 24.51
CA TRP A 238 -10.42 13.11 25.93
C TRP A 238 -11.47 12.02 26.06
N GLU A 239 -11.58 11.48 27.27
CA GLU A 239 -12.60 10.48 27.60
C GLU A 239 -13.62 11.04 28.60
N SER A 240 -14.86 10.58 28.50
CA SER A 240 -15.98 10.99 29.36
C SER A 240 -17.01 9.86 29.48
N PRO A 241 -17.83 9.84 30.56
CA PRO A 241 -18.88 8.82 30.74
C PRO A 241 -19.98 8.86 29.68
N ILE A 242 -20.20 10.02 29.05
CA ILE A 242 -21.18 10.24 27.99
C ILE A 242 -20.51 10.95 26.80
N ALA A 243 -21.11 10.84 25.63
CA ALA A 243 -20.62 11.58 24.44
C ALA A 243 -20.68 13.09 24.72
N ASP A 244 -19.56 13.77 24.51
CA ASP A 244 -19.48 15.23 24.70
C ASP A 244 -20.07 15.93 23.46
N PRO A 245 -21.16 16.72 23.59
CA PRO A 245 -21.78 17.40 22.46
C PRO A 245 -20.85 18.46 21.80
N ARG A 246 -19.79 18.88 22.49
CA ARG A 246 -18.79 19.82 21.96
C ARG A 246 -17.75 19.11 21.10
N ALA A 247 -17.64 17.78 21.22
CA ALA A 247 -16.69 17.01 20.43
C ALA A 247 -17.04 17.07 18.92
N THR A 248 -16.03 17.16 18.13
CA THR A 248 -16.14 17.03 16.67
C THR A 248 -16.60 15.61 16.27
N ARG A 249 -16.21 14.62 17.05
CA ARG A 249 -16.58 13.21 16.93
C ARG A 249 -16.50 12.52 18.29
N SER A 250 -17.44 11.61 18.56
CA SER A 250 -17.44 10.77 19.75
C SER A 250 -17.79 9.34 19.39
N TRP A 251 -17.18 8.37 20.06
CA TRP A 251 -17.51 6.95 19.94
C TRP A 251 -17.25 6.26 21.26
N MET A 252 -18.00 5.18 21.49
CA MET A 252 -17.86 4.37 22.70
C MET A 252 -16.62 3.46 22.58
N THR A 253 -15.84 3.39 23.64
CA THR A 253 -14.71 2.49 23.79
C THR A 253 -15.16 1.15 24.37
N ALA A 254 -14.31 0.12 24.35
CA ALA A 254 -14.67 -1.23 24.81
C ALA A 254 -15.00 -1.30 26.31
N ASP A 255 -14.45 -0.38 27.10
CA ASP A 255 -14.70 -0.23 28.55
C ASP A 255 -15.94 0.61 28.89
N GLY A 256 -16.69 1.07 27.88
CA GLY A 256 -17.94 1.79 28.03
C GLY A 256 -17.81 3.30 28.21
N ALA A 257 -16.60 3.84 28.20
CA ALA A 257 -16.38 5.29 28.16
C ALA A 257 -16.59 5.83 26.73
N PHE A 258 -16.80 7.13 26.61
CA PHE A 258 -16.80 7.81 25.31
C PHE A 258 -15.45 8.48 25.06
N ARG A 259 -14.84 8.12 23.95
CA ARG A 259 -13.67 8.80 23.42
C ARG A 259 -14.13 9.93 22.52
N ASN A 260 -13.68 11.14 22.80
CA ASN A 260 -14.07 12.36 22.12
C ASN A 260 -12.86 12.97 21.40
N LEU A 261 -13.10 13.56 20.25
CA LEU A 261 -12.08 14.17 19.41
C LEU A 261 -12.54 15.59 19.03
N GLY A 262 -11.70 16.59 19.22
CA GLY A 262 -12.02 17.98 18.91
C GLY A 262 -11.19 18.97 19.71
N ASP A 263 -11.73 20.17 19.96
CA ASP A 263 -11.09 21.16 20.81
C ASP A 263 -11.31 20.73 22.28
N LEU A 264 -10.20 20.53 22.99
CA LEU A 264 -10.22 20.05 24.37
C LEU A 264 -10.93 21.06 25.28
N PRO A 265 -11.97 20.65 26.02
CA PRO A 265 -12.67 21.54 26.93
C PRO A 265 -11.76 22.00 28.10
N ALA A 266 -11.95 23.24 28.57
CA ALA A 266 -11.21 23.76 29.72
C ALA A 266 -11.39 22.87 30.97
N GLY A 267 -10.29 22.56 31.62
CA GLY A 267 -10.26 21.73 32.84
C GLY A 267 -10.37 20.20 32.61
N VAL A 268 -10.42 19.75 31.35
CA VAL A 268 -10.41 18.32 31.01
C VAL A 268 -8.97 17.91 30.67
N ALA A 269 -8.53 16.78 31.25
CA ALA A 269 -7.22 16.21 30.91
C ALA A 269 -7.26 15.51 29.55
N PRO A 270 -6.26 15.70 28.68
CA PRO A 270 -6.20 15.00 27.42
C PRO A 270 -5.87 13.51 27.62
N SER A 271 -6.47 12.65 26.82
CA SER A 271 -6.11 11.25 26.69
C SER A 271 -5.03 11.09 25.62
N PRO A 272 -4.16 10.04 25.70
CA PRO A 272 -3.17 9.77 24.68
C PRO A 272 -3.79 9.58 23.29
N ALA A 273 -3.28 10.28 22.30
CA ALA A 273 -3.75 10.16 20.91
C ALA A 273 -3.35 8.83 20.28
N THR A 274 -4.24 8.26 19.49
CA THR A 274 -4.01 7.08 18.65
C THR A 274 -3.83 7.48 17.19
N LEU A 275 -3.41 6.53 16.35
CA LEU A 275 -3.31 6.76 14.90
C LEU A 275 -4.70 6.97 14.27
N ASP A 276 -5.74 6.31 14.81
CA ASP A 276 -7.14 6.53 14.38
C ASP A 276 -7.58 7.97 14.59
N ASP A 277 -7.25 8.55 15.74
CA ASP A 277 -7.61 9.93 16.05
C ASP A 277 -6.99 10.90 15.05
N GLY A 278 -5.68 10.74 14.78
CA GLY A 278 -4.97 11.53 13.79
C GLY A 278 -5.54 11.36 12.38
N TYR A 279 -5.85 10.13 12.00
CA TYR A 279 -6.49 9.84 10.71
C TYR A 279 -7.85 10.55 10.57
N PHE A 280 -8.70 10.51 11.59
CA PHE A 280 -9.98 11.21 11.55
C PHE A 280 -9.84 12.72 11.40
N LEU A 281 -8.81 13.33 11.99
CA LEU A 281 -8.54 14.75 11.79
C LEU A 281 -8.02 15.04 10.38
N ALA A 282 -7.09 14.24 9.87
CA ALA A 282 -6.55 14.40 8.53
C ALA A 282 -7.64 14.34 7.45
N VAL A 283 -8.59 13.41 7.56
CA VAL A 283 -9.71 13.26 6.60
C VAL A 283 -10.65 14.47 6.62
N ARG A 284 -10.79 15.19 7.74
CA ARG A 284 -11.71 16.33 7.88
C ARG A 284 -11.10 17.67 7.46
N SER A 285 -9.80 17.86 7.54
CA SER A 285 -9.09 19.13 7.26
C SER A 285 -9.25 19.63 5.81
N GLY A 286 -10.10 19.01 5.01
CA GLY A 286 -10.34 19.30 3.59
C GLY A 286 -11.80 19.58 3.21
N ARG A 287 -12.67 19.93 4.17
CA ARG A 287 -14.02 20.45 3.85
C ARG A 287 -14.09 21.93 4.07
#